data_b7c07a7974c7d3358f33beedf08db685
#
_entry.id   b7c07a7974c7d3358f33beedf08db685
#
_cell.length_a   1.000
_cell.length_b   1.000
_cell.length_c   1.000
_cell.angle_alpha   90.00
_cell.angle_beta   90.00
_cell.angle_gamma   90.00
#
_symmetry.space_group_name_H-M   'P 1'
#
loop_
_entity.id
_entity.type
_entity.pdbx_description
1 polymer ?
#
loop_
_entity_poly.entity_id
_entity_poly.type
_entity_poly.pdbx_seq_one_letter_code
_entity_poly.pdbx_strand_id
1 'polypeptide(L)'
;MKDIIINKAANLFLSLGFKSVTMDDIANDLGMSKKTIYTYFDNKTCLVEAITSYLFKKITDGIKDIKTKSLDPITELHDIKIFLMNSLKGEKTSPYHQLQKYYPSIHKELTKKKFDFVLESTKKS
;
A
#
# COMPACT_ATOMS: atom_id res chain seq x y z
N MET A 1 -12.02 14.19 0.88
CA MET A 1 -11.33 14.46 -0.41
C MET A 1 -9.95 13.84 -0.50
N LYS A 2 -9.14 13.97 0.55
CA LYS A 2 -7.81 13.36 0.58
C LYS A 2 -7.87 11.84 0.44
N ASP A 3 -8.80 11.19 1.13
CA ASP A 3 -8.98 9.74 1.07
C ASP A 3 -9.37 9.24 -0.31
N ILE A 4 -10.17 10.03 -1.03
CA ILE A 4 -10.58 9.69 -2.40
C ILE A 4 -9.36 9.71 -3.32
N ILE A 5 -8.49 10.70 -3.16
CA ILE A 5 -7.27 10.82 -3.95
C ILE A 5 -6.34 9.62 -3.68
N ILE A 6 -6.14 9.29 -2.42
CA ILE A 6 -5.28 8.16 -2.02
C ILE A 6 -5.82 6.85 -2.58
N ASN A 7 -7.11 6.59 -2.43
CA ASN A 7 -7.72 5.35 -2.89
C ASN A 7 -7.60 5.20 -4.41
N LYS A 8 -7.91 6.25 -5.15
CA LYS A 8 -7.84 6.23 -6.61
C LYS A 8 -6.40 6.09 -7.10
N ALA A 9 -5.50 6.87 -6.51
CA ALA A 9 -4.09 6.82 -6.86
C ALA A 9 -3.49 5.44 -6.55
N ALA A 10 -3.86 4.85 -5.41
CA ALA A 10 -3.41 3.52 -5.05
C ALA A 10 -3.83 2.49 -6.11
N ASN A 11 -5.09 2.54 -6.56
CA ASN A 11 -5.57 1.64 -7.59
C ASN A 11 -4.80 1.81 -8.90
N LEU A 12 -4.52 3.04 -9.30
CA LEU A 12 -3.75 3.31 -10.51
C LEU A 12 -2.32 2.82 -10.40
N PHE A 13 -1.68 3.07 -9.28
CA PHE A 13 -0.30 2.62 -9.05
C PHE A 13 -0.20 1.10 -9.02
N LEU A 14 -1.17 0.42 -8.41
CA LEU A 14 -1.19 -1.04 -8.37
C LEU A 14 -1.45 -1.65 -9.75
N SER A 15 -2.24 -0.98 -10.58
CA SER A 15 -2.58 -1.47 -11.92
C SER A 15 -1.52 -1.15 -12.96
N LEU A 16 -0.95 0.05 -12.93
CA LEU A 16 -0.06 0.56 -13.99
C LEU A 16 1.38 0.73 -13.53
N GLY A 17 1.65 0.66 -12.25
CA GLY A 17 2.99 0.82 -11.69
C GLY A 17 3.27 2.24 -11.21
N PHE A 18 4.18 2.35 -10.24
CA PHE A 18 4.49 3.64 -9.61
C PHE A 18 5.18 4.61 -10.58
N LYS A 19 5.99 4.11 -11.49
CA LYS A 19 6.71 4.95 -12.44
C LYS A 19 5.79 5.49 -13.54
N SER A 20 4.87 4.66 -14.01
CA SER A 20 4.03 4.97 -15.16
C SER A 20 2.94 5.99 -14.89
N VAL A 21 2.47 6.09 -13.66
CA VAL A 21 1.37 6.98 -13.29
C VAL A 21 1.89 8.36 -12.91
N THR A 22 1.32 9.40 -13.54
CA THR A 22 1.69 10.79 -13.26
C THR A 22 0.59 11.49 -12.46
N MET A 23 0.90 12.66 -11.92
CA MET A 23 -0.11 13.48 -11.23
C MET A 23 -1.23 13.89 -12.18
N ASP A 24 -0.91 14.10 -13.46
CA ASP A 24 -1.92 14.39 -14.49
C ASP A 24 -2.88 13.22 -14.69
N ASP A 25 -2.36 12.01 -14.71
CA ASP A 25 -3.18 10.80 -14.86
C ASP A 25 -4.18 10.68 -13.71
N ILE A 26 -3.72 10.93 -12.51
CA ILE A 26 -4.57 10.88 -11.31
C ILE A 26 -5.65 11.95 -11.38
N ALA A 27 -5.27 13.17 -11.74
CA ALA A 27 -6.21 14.28 -11.86
C ALA A 27 -7.28 14.00 -12.90
N ASN A 28 -6.88 13.50 -14.07
CA ASN A 28 -7.79 13.17 -15.15
C ASN A 28 -8.78 12.08 -14.73
N ASP A 29 -8.28 11.06 -14.05
CA ASP A 29 -9.12 9.94 -13.61
C ASP A 29 -10.13 10.35 -12.56
N LEU A 30 -9.77 11.32 -11.71
CA LEU A 30 -10.67 11.85 -10.67
C LEU A 30 -11.57 12.98 -11.16
N GLY A 31 -11.33 13.49 -12.37
CA GLY A 31 -12.10 14.61 -12.90
C GLY A 31 -11.83 15.92 -12.17
N MET A 32 -10.64 16.08 -11.63
CA MET A 32 -10.25 17.30 -10.93
C MET A 32 -8.97 17.89 -11.50
N SER A 33 -8.66 19.13 -11.15
CA SER A 33 -7.45 19.77 -11.64
C SER A 33 -6.22 19.26 -10.88
N LYS A 34 -5.08 19.29 -11.56
CA LYS A 34 -3.80 18.96 -10.97
C LYS A 34 -3.50 19.87 -9.75
N LYS A 35 -3.89 21.13 -9.85
CA LYS A 35 -3.77 22.10 -8.77
C LYS A 35 -4.48 21.63 -7.50
N THR A 36 -5.67 21.05 -7.66
CA THR A 36 -6.44 20.52 -6.53
C THR A 36 -5.67 19.42 -5.81
N ILE A 37 -5.05 18.51 -6.58
CA ILE A 37 -4.25 17.43 -5.99
C ILE A 37 -3.05 18.00 -5.23
N TYR A 38 -2.37 18.99 -5.79
CA TYR A 38 -1.22 19.63 -5.14
C TYR A 38 -1.59 20.41 -3.87
N THR A 39 -2.86 20.71 -3.69
CA THR A 39 -3.35 21.29 -2.43
C THR A 39 -3.20 20.31 -1.28
N TYR A 40 -3.35 19.01 -1.56
CA TYR A 40 -3.27 17.95 -0.54
C TYR A 40 -1.91 17.28 -0.47
N PHE A 41 -1.19 17.22 -1.57
CA PHE A 41 0.12 16.55 -1.67
C PHE A 41 1.10 17.43 -2.44
N ASP A 42 2.20 17.79 -1.81
CA ASP A 42 3.17 18.72 -2.40
C ASP A 42 3.77 18.20 -3.72
N ASN A 43 3.98 16.89 -3.80
CA ASN A 43 4.55 16.27 -5.00
C ASN A 43 4.17 14.79 -5.06
N LYS A 44 4.60 14.11 -6.13
CA LYS A 44 4.31 12.70 -6.34
C LYS A 44 4.90 11.82 -5.23
N THR A 45 6.09 12.16 -4.74
CA THR A 45 6.74 11.40 -3.67
C THR A 45 5.90 11.41 -2.40
N CYS A 46 5.35 12.56 -2.02
CA CYS A 46 4.46 12.67 -0.87
C CYS A 46 3.21 11.82 -1.05
N LEU A 47 2.67 11.79 -2.26
CA LEU A 47 1.51 10.97 -2.57
C LEU A 47 1.85 9.47 -2.48
N VAL A 48 3.00 9.05 -3.02
CA VAL A 48 3.45 7.65 -2.93
C VAL A 48 3.63 7.24 -1.48
N GLU A 49 4.20 8.12 -0.66
CA GLU A 49 4.37 7.87 0.76
C GLU A 49 3.02 7.66 1.47
N ALA A 50 2.05 8.52 1.17
CA ALA A 50 0.71 8.41 1.75
C ALA A 50 0.01 7.12 1.30
N ILE A 51 0.17 6.74 0.04
CA ILE A 51 -0.39 5.51 -0.51
C ILE A 51 0.24 4.29 0.15
N THR A 52 1.55 4.32 0.33
CA THR A 52 2.28 3.23 0.98
C THR A 52 1.78 3.01 2.41
N SER A 53 1.60 4.10 3.16
CA SER A 53 1.07 4.03 4.52
C SER A 53 -0.36 3.49 4.54
N TYR A 54 -1.18 3.93 3.60
CA TYR A 54 -2.56 3.46 3.46
C TYR A 54 -2.61 1.96 3.18
N LEU A 55 -1.80 1.49 2.23
CA LEU A 55 -1.77 0.07 1.86
C LEU A 55 -1.24 -0.78 3.01
N PHE A 56 -0.21 -0.30 3.71
CA PHE A 56 0.34 -1.00 4.87
C PHE A 56 -0.72 -1.16 5.95
N LYS A 57 -1.45 -0.08 6.25
CA LYS A 57 -2.53 -0.12 7.25
C LYS A 57 -3.62 -1.11 6.85
N LYS A 58 -4.01 -1.10 5.58
CA LYS A 58 -5.03 -2.01 5.05
C LYS A 58 -4.59 -3.46 5.20
N ILE A 59 -3.33 -3.75 4.92
CA ILE A 59 -2.78 -5.10 5.04
C ILE A 59 -2.71 -5.52 6.51
N THR A 60 -2.22 -4.65 7.39
CA THR A 60 -2.12 -4.99 8.82
C THR A 60 -3.49 -5.18 9.46
N ASP A 61 -4.47 -4.37 9.07
CA ASP A 61 -5.84 -4.54 9.56
C ASP A 61 -6.43 -5.87 9.11
N GLY A 62 -6.17 -6.25 7.85
CA GLY A 62 -6.61 -7.55 7.33
C GLY A 62 -5.97 -8.71 8.06
N ILE A 63 -4.68 -8.62 8.36
CA ILE A 63 -3.97 -9.65 9.12
C ILE A 63 -4.54 -9.77 10.53
N LYS A 64 -4.79 -8.65 11.19
CA LYS A 64 -5.39 -8.65 12.53
C LYS A 64 -6.77 -9.30 12.52
N ASP A 65 -7.57 -9.04 11.50
CA ASP A 65 -8.89 -9.63 11.34
C ASP A 65 -8.78 -11.16 11.20
N ILE A 66 -7.84 -11.62 10.39
CA ILE A 66 -7.59 -13.05 10.22
C ILE A 66 -7.21 -13.70 11.55
N LYS A 67 -6.35 -13.04 12.32
CA LYS A 67 -5.90 -13.54 13.63
C LYS A 67 -7.05 -13.68 14.62
N THR A 68 -8.01 -12.77 14.59
CA THR A 68 -9.16 -12.84 15.49
C THR A 68 -10.15 -13.95 15.12
N LYS A 69 -10.20 -14.33 13.84
CA LYS A 69 -11.11 -15.35 13.35
C LYS A 69 -10.50 -16.74 13.26
N SER A 70 -9.20 -16.82 13.33
CA SER A 70 -8.47 -18.06 13.15
C SER A 70 -8.55 -18.96 14.37
N LEU A 71 -8.72 -20.28 14.15
CA LEU A 71 -8.84 -21.26 15.22
C LEU A 71 -7.51 -21.92 15.57
N ASP A 72 -6.55 -21.92 14.66
CA ASP A 72 -5.24 -22.54 14.89
C ASP A 72 -4.13 -21.80 14.13
N PRO A 73 -2.86 -21.94 14.59
CA PRO A 73 -1.73 -21.20 13.97
C PRO A 73 -1.45 -21.57 12.52
N ILE A 74 -1.69 -22.82 12.14
CA ILE A 74 -1.39 -23.28 10.78
C ILE A 74 -2.37 -22.67 9.79
N THR A 75 -3.65 -22.71 10.11
CA THR A 75 -4.70 -22.09 9.30
C THR A 75 -4.49 -20.59 9.22
N GLU A 76 -4.11 -19.97 10.32
CA GLU A 76 -3.83 -18.54 10.39
C GLU A 76 -2.73 -18.14 9.40
N LEU A 77 -1.60 -18.86 9.41
CA LEU A 77 -0.49 -18.57 8.50
C LEU A 77 -0.90 -18.75 7.05
N HIS A 78 -1.68 -19.79 6.75
CA HIS A 78 -2.16 -20.05 5.40
C HIS A 78 -3.08 -18.93 4.92
N ASP A 79 -4.01 -18.50 5.76
CA ASP A 79 -4.95 -17.43 5.44
C ASP A 79 -4.24 -16.10 5.22
N ILE A 80 -3.24 -15.79 6.05
CA ILE A 80 -2.44 -14.59 5.91
C ILE A 80 -1.69 -14.60 4.58
N LYS A 81 -1.10 -15.74 4.22
CA LYS A 81 -0.39 -15.90 2.96
C LYS A 81 -1.30 -15.64 1.76
N ILE A 82 -2.50 -16.23 1.77
CA ILE A 82 -3.47 -16.03 0.70
C ILE A 82 -3.92 -14.57 0.63
N PHE A 83 -4.17 -13.96 1.78
CA PHE A 83 -4.57 -12.55 1.85
C PHE A 83 -3.51 -11.64 1.25
N LEU A 84 -2.24 -11.86 1.59
CA LEU A 84 -1.13 -11.06 1.06
C LEU A 84 -0.99 -11.24 -0.45
N MET A 85 -1.10 -12.46 -0.95
CA MET A 85 -1.03 -12.73 -2.38
C MET A 85 -2.15 -12.04 -3.14
N ASN A 86 -3.37 -12.05 -2.61
CA ASN A 86 -4.52 -11.40 -3.24
C ASN A 86 -4.41 -9.87 -3.20
N SER A 87 -3.88 -9.33 -2.10
CA SER A 87 -3.72 -7.88 -1.94
C SER A 87 -2.71 -7.28 -2.93
N LEU A 88 -1.73 -8.10 -3.35
CA LEU A 88 -0.68 -7.67 -4.26
C LEU A 88 -0.89 -8.18 -5.68
N LYS A 89 -2.05 -8.78 -5.95
CA LYS A 89 -2.38 -9.37 -7.24
C LYS A 89 -2.74 -8.29 -8.26
N GLY A 90 -2.46 -8.58 -9.54
CA GLY A 90 -2.89 -7.74 -10.64
C GLY A 90 -1.78 -6.89 -11.25
N GLU A 91 -0.54 -7.08 -10.81
CA GLU A 91 0.59 -6.32 -11.33
C GLU A 91 1.54 -7.18 -12.15
N LYS A 92 2.03 -6.59 -13.23
CA LYS A 92 3.08 -7.20 -14.03
C LYS A 92 4.40 -7.19 -13.30
N THR A 93 4.60 -6.18 -12.44
CA THR A 93 5.79 -6.02 -11.61
C THR A 93 5.32 -5.78 -10.18
N SER A 94 5.92 -6.46 -9.22
CA SER A 94 5.56 -6.30 -7.81
C SER A 94 5.62 -4.82 -7.39
N PRO A 95 4.58 -4.29 -6.73
CA PRO A 95 4.60 -2.93 -6.21
C PRO A 95 5.76 -2.70 -5.25
N TYR A 96 6.08 -3.70 -4.47
CA TYR A 96 7.19 -3.68 -3.52
C TYR A 96 8.52 -3.51 -4.25
N HIS A 97 8.71 -4.22 -5.35
CA HIS A 97 9.92 -4.12 -6.17
C HIS A 97 10.05 -2.74 -6.81
N GLN A 98 8.96 -2.20 -7.34
CA GLN A 98 8.96 -0.87 -7.94
C GLN A 98 9.28 0.21 -6.90
N LEU A 99 8.74 0.06 -5.71
CA LEU A 99 9.00 0.97 -4.61
C LEU A 99 10.49 0.96 -4.26
N GLN A 100 11.09 -0.22 -4.19
CA GLN A 100 12.51 -0.38 -3.92
C GLN A 100 13.37 0.32 -4.98
N LYS A 101 12.98 0.18 -6.24
CA LYS A 101 13.75 0.72 -7.37
C LYS A 101 13.63 2.24 -7.50
N TYR A 102 12.41 2.77 -7.40
CA TYR A 102 12.15 4.19 -7.69
C TYR A 102 11.99 5.06 -6.46
N TYR A 103 11.67 4.48 -5.32
CA TYR A 103 11.45 5.21 -4.07
C TYR A 103 12.13 4.47 -2.91
N PRO A 104 13.48 4.36 -2.94
CA PRO A 104 14.19 3.54 -1.95
C PRO A 104 14.01 3.99 -0.50
N SER A 105 13.88 5.29 -0.25
CA SER A 105 13.66 5.79 1.11
C SER A 105 12.32 5.33 1.68
N ILE A 106 11.28 5.37 0.85
CA ILE A 106 9.94 4.93 1.26
C ILE A 106 9.94 3.42 1.46
N HIS A 107 10.60 2.68 0.58
CA HIS A 107 10.74 1.23 0.69
C HIS A 107 11.44 0.84 2.00
N LYS A 108 12.50 1.55 2.35
CA LYS A 108 13.26 1.30 3.59
C LYS A 108 12.37 1.50 4.82
N GLU A 109 11.60 2.58 4.83
CA GLU A 109 10.68 2.89 5.92
C GLU A 109 9.58 1.83 6.05
N LEU A 110 9.02 1.41 4.92
CA LEU A 110 8.00 0.39 4.86
C LEU A 110 8.52 -0.95 5.38
N THR A 111 9.75 -1.31 4.98
CA THR A 111 10.39 -2.55 5.42
C THR A 111 10.58 -2.54 6.94
N LYS A 112 10.98 -1.41 7.51
CA LYS A 112 11.13 -1.25 8.94
C LYS A 112 9.80 -1.42 9.67
N LYS A 113 8.74 -0.79 9.18
CA LYS A 113 7.40 -0.90 9.76
C LYS A 113 6.90 -2.34 9.70
N LYS A 114 7.13 -3.02 8.60
CA LYS A 114 6.76 -4.41 8.40
C LYS A 114 7.47 -5.31 9.41
N PHE A 115 8.76 -5.08 9.60
CA PHE A 115 9.58 -5.85 10.55
C PHE A 115 9.08 -5.63 11.98
N ASP A 116 8.83 -4.37 12.35
CA ASP A 116 8.32 -4.03 13.69
C ASP A 116 6.96 -4.68 13.93
N PHE A 117 6.09 -4.68 12.95
CA PHE A 117 4.77 -5.32 13.05
C PHE A 117 4.89 -6.82 13.28
N VAL A 118 5.78 -7.49 12.56
CA VAL A 118 6.00 -8.94 12.70
C VAL A 118 6.54 -9.26 14.10
N LEU A 119 7.50 -8.48 14.58
CA LEU A 119 8.05 -8.65 15.92
C LEU A 119 6.98 -8.49 17.00
N GLU A 120 6.17 -7.45 16.89
CA GLU A 120 5.10 -7.19 17.83
C GLU A 120 4.07 -8.31 17.84
N SER A 121 3.71 -8.81 16.67
CA SER A 121 2.77 -9.93 16.53
C SER A 121 3.32 -11.19 17.16
N THR A 122 4.62 -11.43 17.03
CA THR A 122 5.28 -12.59 17.63
C THR A 122 5.31 -12.51 19.14
N LYS A 123 5.52 -11.31 19.68
CA LYS A 123 5.58 -11.11 21.14
C LYS A 123 4.25 -11.35 21.86
N LYS A 124 3.15 -11.21 21.15
CA LYS A 124 1.80 -11.35 21.72
C LYS A 124 1.29 -12.77 21.76
N SER A 125 2.02 -13.70 21.22
CA SER A 125 1.60 -15.10 21.21
C SER A 125 1.76 -15.82 22.55
#